data_30302de0bc36374f62df0832f88b41dc
#
_entry.id   30302de0bc36374f62df0832f88b41dc
#
_cell.length_a   1.000
_cell.length_b   1.000
_cell.length_c   1.000
_cell.angle_alpha   90.00
_cell.angle_beta   90.00
_cell.angle_gamma   90.00
#
_symmetry.space_group_name_H-M   'P 1'
#
loop_
_entity.id
_entity.type
_entity.pdbx_description
1 polymer ?
#
loop_
_entity_poly.entity_id
_entity_poly.type
_entity_poly.pdbx_seq_one_letter_code
_entity_poly.pdbx_strand_id
1 'polypeptide(L)'
;MKHSEFRIGFVFKGLVVSMLGVAALSAAPSTIRTAADVAEFRGVITDDNCDNGDHSHMKMGDTDAECTVACINAHGASYVLFDGKTAYALSDHKSPEKFAGKKVKVTGTLDANKKIIQVSSISAM
;
A
#
# COMPACT_ATOMS: atom_id res chain seq x y z
N MET A 1 43.50 74.32 28.28
CA MET A 1 42.37 75.18 27.93
C MET A 1 41.18 74.35 27.77
N LYS A 2 40.35 74.36 28.75
CA LYS A 2 38.97 74.86 28.79
C LYS A 2 37.95 73.97 28.03
N HIS A 3 37.19 73.35 28.84
CA HIS A 3 35.74 73.35 28.96
C HIS A 3 35.08 72.34 28.04
N SER A 4 34.08 71.60 28.36
CA SER A 4 32.98 71.88 29.28
C SER A 4 32.30 70.58 29.62
N GLU A 5 31.99 70.42 30.85
CA GLU A 5 31.00 69.46 31.34
C GLU A 5 29.67 69.66 30.65
N PHE A 6 29.04 68.59 30.20
CA PHE A 6 27.59 68.59 30.06
C PHE A 6 27.00 67.27 30.60
N ARG A 7 26.64 67.37 31.86
CA ARG A 7 25.81 66.37 32.54
C ARG A 7 24.38 66.55 32.08
N ILE A 8 23.84 65.58 31.38
CA ILE A 8 22.40 65.46 31.29
C ILE A 8 22.04 64.08 31.82
N GLY A 9 21.55 64.12 33.06
CA GLY A 9 20.88 62.97 33.66
C GLY A 9 19.55 62.75 32.98
N PHE A 10 19.37 61.58 32.35
CA PHE A 10 18.09 61.13 31.95
C PHE A 10 17.73 59.91 32.79
N VAL A 11 16.91 60.21 33.79
CA VAL A 11 16.19 59.18 34.54
C VAL A 11 15.08 58.61 33.61
N PHE A 12 15.33 57.49 33.01
CA PHE A 12 14.24 56.74 32.38
C PHE A 12 13.69 55.74 33.38
N LYS A 13 12.54 56.09 33.89
CA LYS A 13 11.62 55.24 34.64
C LYS A 13 11.31 54.03 33.82
N GLY A 14 11.33 52.87 34.50
CA GLY A 14 11.08 51.56 33.96
C GLY A 14 9.76 51.42 33.18
N LEU A 15 9.88 50.81 32.04
CA LEU A 15 8.76 50.19 31.37
C LEU A 15 9.10 48.69 31.26
N VAL A 16 8.53 47.92 32.17
CA VAL A 16 8.56 46.48 32.10
C VAL A 16 7.60 46.09 30.97
N VAL A 17 8.15 45.87 29.78
CA VAL A 17 7.41 45.26 28.70
C VAL A 17 7.42 43.76 28.94
N SER A 18 6.31 43.25 29.50
CA SER A 18 6.03 41.85 29.63
C SER A 18 5.78 41.30 28.21
N MET A 19 6.80 40.67 27.61
CA MET A 19 6.61 39.89 26.38
C MET A 19 5.87 38.60 26.75
N LEU A 20 4.58 38.62 26.52
CA LEU A 20 3.81 37.36 26.40
C LEU A 20 4.34 36.57 25.19
N GLY A 21 5.10 35.53 25.47
CA GLY A 21 5.52 34.56 24.47
C GLY A 21 4.30 33.83 23.94
N VAL A 22 3.90 34.15 22.73
CA VAL A 22 2.95 33.33 21.98
C VAL A 22 3.69 32.07 21.56
N ALA A 23 3.51 31.00 22.32
CA ALA A 23 3.93 29.67 21.87
C ALA A 23 3.09 29.27 20.65
N ALA A 24 3.67 29.42 19.47
CA ALA A 24 3.11 28.86 18.25
C ALA A 24 3.16 27.34 18.37
N LEU A 25 2.03 26.70 18.68
CA LEU A 25 1.87 25.27 18.49
C LEU A 25 1.94 25.00 16.99
N SER A 26 3.09 24.58 16.50
CA SER A 26 3.24 24.03 15.16
C SER A 26 2.54 22.65 15.16
N ALA A 27 1.27 22.63 14.79
CA ALA A 27 0.59 21.38 14.46
C ALA A 27 1.23 20.85 13.17
N ALA A 28 2.05 19.81 13.29
CA ALA A 28 2.51 19.05 12.14
C ALA A 28 1.27 18.49 11.41
N PRO A 29 1.20 18.56 10.08
CA PRO A 29 0.11 17.95 9.35
C PRO A 29 0.19 16.43 9.60
N SER A 30 -0.78 15.90 10.35
CA SER A 30 -1.00 14.47 10.44
C SER A 30 -1.41 14.01 9.04
N THR A 31 -0.49 13.41 8.31
CA THR A 31 -0.82 12.63 7.13
C THR A 31 -1.75 11.51 7.58
N ILE A 32 -3.04 11.72 7.38
CA ILE A 32 -4.03 10.65 7.48
C ILE A 32 -3.63 9.67 6.37
N ARG A 33 -2.90 8.61 6.72
CA ARG A 33 -2.85 7.41 5.89
C ARG A 33 -4.27 6.89 5.89
N THR A 34 -4.98 7.11 4.81
CA THR A 34 -6.20 6.36 4.52
C THR A 34 -5.80 4.89 4.64
N ALA A 35 -6.32 4.19 5.62
CA ALA A 35 -6.20 2.75 5.68
C ALA A 35 -6.78 2.27 4.35
N ALA A 36 -5.94 1.61 3.52
CA ALA A 36 -6.43 1.04 2.28
C ALA A 36 -7.55 0.08 2.66
N ASP A 37 -8.74 0.32 2.11
CA ASP A 37 -9.93 -0.41 2.50
C ASP A 37 -9.76 -1.91 2.20
N VAL A 38 -9.93 -2.74 3.21
CA VAL A 38 -9.95 -4.19 3.05
C VAL A 38 -11.23 -4.56 2.32
N ALA A 39 -11.10 -5.27 1.22
CA ALA A 39 -12.22 -5.69 0.37
C ALA A 39 -12.17 -7.20 0.09
N GLU A 40 -13.28 -7.73 -0.41
CA GLU A 40 -13.37 -9.10 -0.90
C GLU A 40 -13.32 -9.11 -2.43
N PHE A 41 -12.44 -9.92 -2.98
CA PHE A 41 -12.27 -10.16 -4.40
C PHE A 41 -12.63 -11.62 -4.70
N ARG A 42 -13.37 -11.86 -5.78
CA ARG A 42 -13.82 -13.19 -6.17
C ARG A 42 -13.33 -13.51 -7.56
N GLY A 43 -12.83 -14.73 -7.75
CA GLY A 43 -12.31 -15.13 -9.04
C GLY A 43 -11.71 -16.52 -9.00
N VAL A 44 -10.92 -16.85 -10.01
CA VAL A 44 -10.19 -18.11 -10.13
C VAL A 44 -8.71 -17.86 -9.89
N ILE A 45 -8.05 -18.74 -9.16
CA ILE A 45 -6.59 -18.73 -9.04
C ILE A 45 -5.99 -19.32 -10.31
N THR A 46 -5.20 -18.55 -11.00
CA THR A 46 -4.42 -18.94 -12.18
C THR A 46 -3.00 -18.39 -12.08
N ASP A 47 -2.25 -18.40 -13.16
CA ASP A 47 -0.91 -17.84 -13.25
C ASP A 47 -0.86 -16.67 -14.24
N ASP A 48 0.19 -15.87 -14.18
CA ASP A 48 0.35 -14.68 -15.02
C ASP A 48 0.73 -14.97 -16.48
N ASN A 49 1.05 -16.22 -16.83
CA ASN A 49 1.21 -16.65 -18.21
C ASN A 49 -0.15 -17.00 -18.85
N CYS A 50 -1.13 -17.41 -18.01
CA CYS A 50 -2.50 -17.75 -18.40
C CYS A 50 -3.49 -16.89 -17.60
N ASP A 51 -3.28 -15.58 -17.60
CA ASP A 51 -3.95 -14.60 -16.74
C ASP A 51 -5.46 -14.43 -17.02
N ASN A 52 -5.93 -14.90 -18.16
CA ASN A 52 -7.35 -14.99 -18.52
C ASN A 52 -8.00 -16.33 -18.13
N GLY A 53 -7.24 -17.22 -17.47
CA GLY A 53 -7.69 -18.56 -17.10
C GLY A 53 -7.81 -19.55 -18.26
N ASP A 54 -7.32 -19.20 -19.46
CA ASP A 54 -7.30 -20.09 -20.62
C ASP A 54 -5.94 -20.79 -20.74
N HIS A 55 -5.92 -22.07 -20.40
CA HIS A 55 -4.73 -22.94 -20.46
C HIS A 55 -4.63 -23.74 -21.76
N SER A 56 -5.47 -23.49 -22.76
CA SER A 56 -5.53 -24.25 -24.01
C SER A 56 -4.23 -24.17 -24.83
N HIS A 57 -3.48 -23.09 -24.69
CA HIS A 57 -2.24 -22.86 -25.44
C HIS A 57 -0.99 -23.40 -24.75
N MET A 58 -1.02 -23.56 -23.42
CA MET A 58 0.11 -24.04 -22.62
C MET A 58 -0.32 -25.20 -21.74
N LYS A 59 -0.47 -26.37 -22.37
CA LYS A 59 -0.89 -27.61 -21.66
C LYS A 59 0.28 -28.19 -20.87
N MET A 60 0.57 -27.60 -19.69
CA MET A 60 1.60 -28.07 -18.77
C MET A 60 1.09 -29.14 -17.78
N GLY A 61 -0.19 -29.49 -17.84
CA GLY A 61 -0.86 -30.50 -17.03
C GLY A 61 -2.21 -30.86 -17.63
N ASP A 62 -2.85 -31.90 -17.08
CA ASP A 62 -4.15 -32.42 -17.54
C ASP A 62 -5.32 -31.54 -17.08
N THR A 63 -5.10 -30.72 -16.04
CA THR A 63 -6.10 -29.82 -15.47
C THR A 63 -5.55 -28.40 -15.38
N ASP A 64 -6.44 -27.40 -15.27
CA ASP A 64 -6.05 -25.99 -15.07
C ASP A 64 -5.20 -25.83 -13.79
N ALA A 65 -5.51 -26.58 -12.74
CA ALA A 65 -4.74 -26.58 -11.50
C ALA A 65 -3.30 -27.05 -11.71
N GLU A 66 -3.13 -28.18 -12.39
CA GLU A 66 -1.81 -28.74 -12.70
C GLU A 66 -1.02 -27.83 -13.64
N CYS A 67 -1.68 -27.27 -14.66
CA CYS A 67 -1.07 -26.33 -15.58
C CYS A 67 -0.58 -25.07 -14.84
N THR A 68 -1.40 -24.48 -14.00
CA THR A 68 -1.05 -23.31 -13.18
C THR A 68 0.18 -23.61 -12.29
N VAL A 69 0.15 -24.71 -11.54
CA VAL A 69 1.28 -25.08 -10.64
C VAL A 69 2.55 -25.37 -11.44
N ALA A 70 2.43 -26.04 -12.60
CA ALA A 70 3.58 -26.31 -13.45
C ALA A 70 4.20 -25.03 -14.03
N CYS A 71 3.38 -24.06 -14.44
CA CYS A 71 3.86 -22.75 -14.91
C CYS A 71 4.62 -21.99 -13.81
N ILE A 72 4.13 -22.01 -12.58
CA ILE A 72 4.83 -21.41 -11.43
C ILE A 72 6.20 -22.06 -11.23
N ASN A 73 6.25 -23.39 -11.21
CA ASN A 73 7.47 -24.14 -10.89
C ASN A 73 8.50 -24.14 -12.03
N ALA A 74 8.06 -24.27 -13.27
CA ALA A 74 8.94 -24.44 -14.41
C ALA A 74 9.32 -23.10 -15.08
N HIS A 75 8.46 -22.11 -15.05
CA HIS A 75 8.64 -20.84 -15.76
C HIS A 75 8.76 -19.63 -14.84
N GLY A 76 8.68 -19.84 -13.52
CA GLY A 76 8.76 -18.73 -12.56
C GLY A 76 7.55 -17.78 -12.65
N ALA A 77 6.41 -18.26 -13.13
CA ALA A 77 5.16 -17.52 -13.15
C ALA A 77 4.71 -17.15 -11.72
N SER A 78 3.78 -16.24 -11.61
CA SER A 78 3.21 -15.80 -10.33
C SER A 78 1.72 -16.13 -10.28
N TYR A 79 1.21 -16.46 -9.07
CA TYR A 79 -0.21 -16.63 -8.89
C TYR A 79 -0.96 -15.32 -9.03
N VAL A 80 -2.06 -15.36 -9.77
CA VAL A 80 -2.98 -14.23 -9.95
C VAL A 80 -4.41 -14.66 -9.64
N LEU A 81 -5.25 -13.69 -9.27
CA LEU A 81 -6.69 -13.84 -9.18
C LEU A 81 -7.31 -13.26 -10.46
N PHE A 82 -7.98 -14.09 -11.25
CA PHE A 82 -8.77 -13.66 -12.41
C PHE A 82 -10.24 -13.55 -12.04
N ASP A 83 -10.80 -12.34 -12.11
CA ASP A 83 -12.20 -12.07 -11.73
C ASP A 83 -13.22 -12.27 -12.89
N GLY A 84 -12.74 -12.74 -14.04
CA GLY A 84 -13.49 -12.86 -15.29
C GLY A 84 -13.26 -11.70 -16.25
N LYS A 85 -12.53 -10.67 -15.83
CA LYS A 85 -12.20 -9.50 -16.66
C LYS A 85 -10.77 -9.03 -16.46
N THR A 86 -10.29 -9.04 -15.24
CA THR A 86 -8.97 -8.51 -14.86
C THR A 86 -8.24 -9.56 -14.02
N ALA A 87 -6.94 -9.70 -14.28
CA ALA A 87 -6.04 -10.47 -13.43
C ALA A 87 -5.35 -9.52 -12.44
N TYR A 88 -5.35 -9.93 -11.18
CA TYR A 88 -4.69 -9.23 -10.08
C TYR A 88 -3.58 -10.09 -9.52
N ALA A 89 -2.37 -9.58 -9.49
CA ALA A 89 -1.27 -10.25 -8.80
C ALA A 89 -1.58 -10.38 -7.30
N LEU A 90 -1.13 -11.47 -6.70
CA LEU A 90 -1.30 -11.74 -5.27
C LEU A 90 0.02 -11.53 -4.54
N SER A 91 -0.02 -10.86 -3.40
CA SER A 91 1.18 -10.68 -2.55
C SER A 91 1.61 -11.98 -1.85
N ASP A 92 0.70 -12.94 -1.74
CA ASP A 92 0.98 -14.27 -1.20
C ASP A 92 1.29 -15.24 -2.35
N HIS A 93 2.48 -15.81 -2.32
CA HIS A 93 2.98 -16.73 -3.36
C HIS A 93 2.89 -18.21 -2.96
N LYS A 94 2.40 -18.54 -1.76
CA LYS A 94 2.33 -19.92 -1.25
C LYS A 94 0.91 -20.42 -1.06
N SER A 95 0.08 -19.65 -0.36
CA SER A 95 -1.29 -20.08 -0.05
C SER A 95 -2.17 -20.30 -1.28
N PRO A 96 -1.98 -19.57 -2.42
CA PRO A 96 -2.77 -19.79 -3.62
C PRO A 96 -2.62 -21.17 -4.24
N GLU A 97 -1.49 -21.85 -4.07
CA GLU A 97 -1.20 -23.17 -4.69
C GLU A 97 -2.33 -24.19 -4.47
N LYS A 98 -2.81 -24.32 -3.24
CA LYS A 98 -3.91 -25.26 -2.89
C LYS A 98 -5.25 -24.90 -3.51
N PHE A 99 -5.35 -23.71 -4.07
CA PHE A 99 -6.54 -23.19 -4.75
C PHE A 99 -6.35 -23.03 -6.26
N ALA A 100 -5.22 -23.45 -6.83
CA ALA A 100 -4.98 -23.39 -8.27
C ALA A 100 -6.15 -23.97 -9.06
N GLY A 101 -6.61 -23.26 -10.08
CA GLY A 101 -7.76 -23.65 -10.90
C GLY A 101 -9.13 -23.55 -10.22
N LYS A 102 -9.20 -23.11 -8.96
CA LYS A 102 -10.46 -23.07 -8.18
C LYS A 102 -11.00 -21.65 -8.05
N LYS A 103 -12.32 -21.56 -7.93
CA LYS A 103 -13.00 -20.32 -7.55
C LYS A 103 -12.76 -20.04 -6.07
N VAL A 104 -12.34 -18.82 -5.76
CA VAL A 104 -12.00 -18.39 -4.41
C VAL A 104 -12.53 -17.01 -4.11
N LYS A 105 -12.55 -16.72 -2.82
CA LYS A 105 -12.70 -15.40 -2.24
C LYS A 105 -11.37 -15.02 -1.60
N VAL A 106 -10.78 -13.91 -2.06
CA VAL A 106 -9.59 -13.30 -1.51
C VAL A 106 -9.99 -12.06 -0.73
N THR A 107 -9.59 -11.98 0.52
CA THR A 107 -9.73 -10.77 1.33
C THR A 107 -8.39 -10.06 1.40
N GLY A 108 -8.40 -8.76 1.18
CA GLY A 108 -7.16 -7.98 1.17
C GLY A 108 -7.38 -6.54 0.72
N THR A 109 -6.29 -5.82 0.47
CA THR A 109 -6.33 -4.45 -0.02
C THR A 109 -5.76 -4.38 -1.43
N LEU A 110 -6.42 -3.62 -2.32
CA LEU A 110 -6.01 -3.48 -3.71
C LEU A 110 -5.09 -2.25 -3.89
N ASP A 111 -3.88 -2.48 -4.38
CA ASP A 111 -3.11 -1.44 -5.05
C ASP A 111 -3.57 -1.35 -6.51
N ALA A 112 -4.48 -0.43 -6.79
CA ALA A 112 -5.09 -0.30 -8.10
C ALA A 112 -4.09 0.10 -9.20
N ASN A 113 -3.04 0.84 -8.84
CA ASN A 113 -2.01 1.29 -9.79
C ASN A 113 -1.16 0.11 -10.28
N LYS A 114 -0.86 -0.83 -9.40
CA LYS A 114 -0.05 -2.01 -9.68
C LYS A 114 -0.89 -3.24 -10.01
N LYS A 115 -2.21 -3.19 -9.79
CA LYS A 115 -3.12 -4.34 -9.86
C LYS A 115 -2.67 -5.49 -8.96
N ILE A 116 -2.25 -5.17 -7.73
CA ILE A 116 -1.80 -6.15 -6.74
C ILE A 116 -2.77 -6.15 -5.56
N ILE A 117 -3.25 -7.32 -5.18
CA ILE A 117 -4.00 -7.53 -3.94
C ILE A 117 -3.02 -7.92 -2.84
N GLN A 118 -2.93 -7.09 -1.81
CA GLN A 118 -2.25 -7.43 -0.56
C GLN A 118 -3.14 -8.39 0.20
N VAL A 119 -2.81 -9.68 0.13
CA VAL A 119 -3.66 -10.76 0.61
C VAL A 119 -3.64 -10.86 2.12
N SER A 120 -4.82 -10.84 2.73
CA SER A 120 -5.01 -11.16 4.15
C SER A 120 -5.48 -12.60 4.34
N SER A 121 -6.36 -13.10 3.47
CA SER A 121 -6.81 -14.49 3.49
C SER A 121 -7.35 -14.94 2.13
N ILE A 122 -7.34 -16.26 1.89
CA ILE A 122 -7.94 -16.90 0.73
C ILE A 122 -8.83 -18.04 1.23
N SER A 123 -10.03 -18.14 0.71
CA SER A 123 -10.96 -19.24 0.99
C SER A 123 -11.62 -19.76 -0.28
N ALA A 124 -11.88 -21.06 -0.32
CA ALA A 124 -12.66 -21.66 -1.40
C ALA A 124 -14.11 -21.13 -1.38
N MET A 125 -14.73 -21.06 -2.55
CA MET A 125 -16.15 -20.75 -2.73
C MET A 125 -16.95 -22.00 -3.02
#